data_332eb4f1eac592091292371a779ee1f2
#
_entry.id   332eb4f1eac592091292371a779ee1f2
#
_cell.length_a   1.000
_cell.length_b   1.000
_cell.length_c   1.000
_cell.angle_alpha   90.00
_cell.angle_beta   90.00
_cell.angle_gamma   90.00
#
_symmetry.space_group_name_H-M   'P 1'
#
loop_
_entity.id
_entity.type
_entity.pdbx_description
1 polymer ?
#
loop_
_entity_poly.entity_id
_entity_poly.type
_entity_poly.pdbx_seq_one_letter_code
_entity_poly.pdbx_strand_id
1 'polypeptide(L)'
;MVFQPMLIREVSLGGALVETGFPLHLNSLHDLRLTLGTRSIVVKGRVVHSQIRDVDQDMVIYWTGIEFVEPSEHVASAIAEFLDSVRTHRSGI
;
A
#
# COMPACT_ATOMS: atom_id res chain seq x y z
N MET A 1 18.05 -5.09 7.60
CA MET A 1 17.15 -4.63 6.53
C MET A 1 16.47 -3.34 6.95
N VAL A 2 16.49 -2.36 6.10
CA VAL A 2 15.87 -1.07 6.39
C VAL A 2 14.58 -0.97 5.61
N PHE A 3 13.47 -0.76 6.31
CA PHE A 3 12.18 -0.47 5.68
C PHE A 3 12.02 1.03 5.57
N GLN A 4 11.66 1.51 4.38
CA GLN A 4 11.33 2.92 4.21
C GLN A 4 9.84 3.10 4.46
N PRO A 5 9.47 4.04 5.32
CA PRO A 5 8.05 4.26 5.61
C PRO A 5 7.33 4.83 4.39
N MET A 6 6.10 4.38 4.19
CA MET A 6 5.22 4.86 3.14
C MET A 6 3.85 5.08 3.74
N LEU A 7 3.14 6.04 3.21
CA LEU A 7 1.78 6.30 3.66
C LEU A 7 0.81 5.63 2.69
N ILE A 8 -0.03 4.75 3.21
CA ILE A 8 -1.07 4.10 2.39
C ILE A 8 -2.22 5.06 2.24
N ARG A 9 -2.53 5.41 0.99
CA ARG A 9 -3.67 6.27 0.67
C ARG A 9 -4.93 5.44 0.44
N GLU A 10 -4.77 4.31 -0.23
CA GLU A 10 -5.88 3.41 -0.53
C GLU A 10 -5.35 1.97 -0.52
N VAL A 11 -6.19 1.04 -0.13
CA VAL A 11 -5.87 -0.39 -0.21
C VAL A 11 -7.10 -1.16 -0.67
N SER A 12 -6.86 -2.17 -1.50
CA SER A 12 -7.89 -3.09 -1.97
C SER A 12 -7.33 -4.51 -1.92
N LEU A 13 -8.13 -5.48 -2.31
CA LEU A 13 -7.67 -6.87 -2.38
C LEU A 13 -6.55 -7.06 -3.39
N GLY A 14 -6.54 -6.24 -4.45
CA GLY A 14 -5.58 -6.40 -5.54
C GLY A 14 -4.34 -5.52 -5.43
N GLY A 15 -4.33 -4.53 -4.56
CA GLY A 15 -3.19 -3.63 -4.48
C GLY A 15 -3.40 -2.45 -3.56
N ALA A 16 -2.49 -1.50 -3.66
CA ALA A 16 -2.51 -0.30 -2.82
C ALA A 16 -2.01 0.91 -3.58
N LEU A 17 -2.48 2.07 -3.18
CA LEU A 17 -1.94 3.35 -3.59
C LEU A 17 -1.18 3.91 -2.40
N VAL A 18 0.11 4.15 -2.60
CA VAL A 18 0.98 4.62 -1.52
C VAL A 18 1.62 5.96 -1.88
N GLU A 19 1.90 6.72 -0.85
CA GLU A 19 2.58 8.00 -0.99
C GLU A 19 4.00 7.87 -0.48
N THR A 20 4.95 8.32 -1.29
CA THR A 20 6.38 8.22 -0.94
C THR A 20 7.08 9.54 -1.23
N GLY A 21 8.22 9.75 -0.58
CA GLY A 21 9.10 10.88 -0.87
C GLY A 21 10.18 10.54 -1.90
N PHE A 22 10.07 9.40 -2.56
CA PHE A 22 11.04 8.93 -3.54
C PHE A 22 10.31 8.16 -4.65
N PRO A 23 10.83 8.18 -5.88
CA PRO A 23 10.20 7.45 -6.97
C PRO A 23 10.51 5.95 -6.88
N LEU A 24 9.56 5.14 -7.32
CA LEU A 24 9.74 3.71 -7.49
C LEU A 24 9.64 3.39 -8.99
N HIS A 25 10.51 2.51 -9.47
CA HIS A 25 10.53 2.17 -10.88
C HIS A 25 9.32 1.31 -11.26
N LEU A 26 8.74 1.62 -12.42
CA LEU A 26 7.65 0.81 -12.97
C LEU A 26 8.12 -0.63 -13.17
N ASN A 27 7.23 -1.56 -12.87
CA ASN A 27 7.44 -3.01 -12.96
C ASN A 27 8.43 -3.57 -11.95
N SER A 28 9.00 -2.76 -11.07
CA SER A 28 9.87 -3.27 -10.01
C SER A 28 9.05 -4.02 -8.97
N LEU A 29 9.65 -5.03 -8.37
CA LEU A 29 9.05 -5.87 -7.35
C LEU A 29 9.63 -5.50 -5.99
N HIS A 30 8.77 -5.41 -5.00
CA HIS A 30 9.17 -5.06 -3.64
C HIS A 30 8.40 -5.90 -2.64
N ASP A 31 9.06 -6.26 -1.55
CA ASP A 31 8.37 -6.84 -0.40
C ASP A 31 7.88 -5.70 0.47
N LEU A 32 6.58 -5.67 0.66
CA LEU A 32 5.92 -4.60 1.39
C LEU A 32 5.43 -5.12 2.73
N ARG A 33 5.75 -4.38 3.79
CA ARG A 33 5.15 -4.64 5.09
C ARG A 33 3.98 -3.69 5.25
N LEU A 34 2.79 -4.26 5.40
CA LEU A 34 1.58 -3.48 5.61
C LEU A 34 1.11 -3.67 7.04
N THR A 35 0.87 -2.57 7.73
CA THR A 35 0.24 -2.59 9.04
C THR A 35 -1.23 -2.25 8.87
N LEU A 36 -2.08 -3.23 9.09
CA LEU A 36 -3.52 -3.11 8.90
C LEU A 36 -4.18 -3.25 10.28
N GLY A 37 -4.49 -2.11 10.88
CA GLY A 37 -4.95 -2.11 12.26
C GLY A 37 -3.84 -2.60 13.18
N THR A 38 -4.08 -3.73 13.86
CA THR A 38 -3.10 -4.33 14.76
C THR A 38 -2.30 -5.47 14.11
N ARG A 39 -2.60 -5.79 12.86
CA ARG A 39 -1.93 -6.89 12.14
C ARG A 39 -0.88 -6.34 11.20
N SER A 40 0.24 -7.06 11.11
CA SER A 40 1.30 -6.73 10.18
C SER A 40 1.48 -7.91 9.22
N ILE A 41 1.48 -7.63 7.92
CA ILE A 41 1.65 -8.65 6.89
C ILE A 41 2.75 -8.22 5.93
N VAL A 42 3.34 -9.20 5.24
CA VAL A 42 4.32 -8.93 4.19
C VAL A 42 3.75 -9.48 2.89
N VAL A 43 3.72 -8.66 1.87
CA VAL A 43 3.20 -9.03 0.55
C VAL A 43 4.12 -8.50 -0.53
N LYS A 44 4.30 -9.27 -1.60
CA LYS A 44 5.07 -8.82 -2.75
C LYS A 44 4.19 -7.93 -3.62
N GLY A 45 4.73 -6.78 -4.01
CA GLY A 45 4.02 -5.85 -4.87
C GLY A 45 4.84 -5.48 -6.08
N ARG A 46 4.14 -5.25 -7.19
CA ARG A 46 4.72 -4.72 -8.42
C ARG A 46 4.25 -3.29 -8.61
N VAL A 47 5.19 -2.40 -8.93
CA VAL A 47 4.85 -1.01 -9.21
C VAL A 47 4.23 -0.93 -10.60
N VAL A 48 2.96 -0.52 -10.67
CA VAL A 48 2.22 -0.43 -11.94
C VAL A 48 1.96 1.01 -12.36
N HIS A 49 2.15 1.96 -11.44
CA HIS A 49 1.89 3.37 -11.72
C HIS A 49 2.70 4.21 -10.75
N SER A 50 3.22 5.33 -11.24
CA SER A 50 3.91 6.29 -10.38
C SER A 50 3.80 7.67 -10.99
N GLN A 51 3.39 8.65 -10.19
CA GLN A 51 3.29 10.02 -10.64
C GLN A 51 3.68 10.98 -9.52
N ILE A 52 4.21 12.13 -9.92
CA ILE A 52 4.44 13.23 -8.99
C ILE A 52 3.10 13.82 -8.64
N ARG A 53 2.78 13.88 -7.36
CA ARG A 53 1.51 14.42 -6.91
C ARG A 53 1.64 15.85 -6.43
N ASP A 54 2.76 16.16 -5.78
CA ASP A 54 2.96 17.48 -5.25
C ASP A 54 4.44 17.79 -5.14
N VAL A 55 4.77 19.07 -5.23
CA VAL A 55 6.12 19.57 -4.99
C VAL A 55 5.98 20.72 -4.01
N ASP A 56 6.52 20.54 -2.80
CA ASP A 56 6.45 21.55 -1.77
C ASP A 56 7.87 21.85 -1.30
N GLN A 57 8.34 23.07 -1.57
CA GLN A 57 9.70 23.51 -1.26
C GLN A 57 10.71 22.55 -1.89
N ASP A 58 11.47 21.81 -1.08
CA ASP A 58 12.45 20.85 -1.56
C ASP A 58 11.94 19.40 -1.52
N MET A 59 10.66 19.23 -1.24
CA MET A 59 10.08 17.89 -1.11
C MET A 59 9.20 17.58 -2.31
N VAL A 60 9.36 16.37 -2.84
CA VAL A 60 8.53 15.86 -3.92
C VAL A 60 7.74 14.67 -3.37
N ILE A 61 6.45 14.68 -3.62
CA ILE A 61 5.55 13.63 -3.17
C ILE A 61 5.09 12.84 -4.39
N TYR A 62 5.30 11.52 -4.32
CA TYR A 62 4.90 10.59 -5.37
C TYR A 62 3.72 9.76 -4.90
N TRP A 63 2.77 9.52 -5.78
CA TRP A 63 1.71 8.53 -5.58
C TRP A 63 2.03 7.34 -6.46
N THR A 64 2.17 6.18 -5.84
CA THR A 64 2.60 4.96 -6.51
C THR A 64 1.54 3.89 -6.35
N GLY A 65 1.05 3.39 -7.49
CA GLY A 65 0.13 2.28 -7.52
C GLY A 65 0.90 0.97 -7.49
N ILE A 66 0.49 0.07 -6.61
CA ILE A 66 1.15 -1.22 -6.42
C ILE A 66 0.12 -2.32 -6.56
N GLU A 67 0.43 -3.30 -7.41
CA GLU A 67 -0.37 -4.51 -7.58
C GLU A 67 0.24 -5.60 -6.71
N PHE A 68 -0.58 -6.27 -5.89
CA PHE A 68 -0.10 -7.40 -5.10
C PHE A 68 0.11 -8.61 -6.00
N VAL A 69 1.27 -9.24 -5.87
CA VAL A 69 1.68 -10.37 -6.72
C VAL A 69 1.42 -11.65 -5.95
N GLU A 70 0.46 -12.43 -6.43
CA GLU A 70 0.12 -13.75 -5.89
C GLU A 70 0.07 -13.77 -4.35
N PRO A 71 -0.76 -12.93 -3.73
CA PRO A 71 -0.83 -12.92 -2.26
C PRO A 71 -1.33 -14.27 -1.76
N SER A 72 -0.74 -14.73 -0.65
CA SER A 72 -1.19 -15.97 -0.02
C SER A 72 -2.60 -15.80 0.52
N GLU A 73 -3.27 -16.92 0.81
CA GLU A 73 -4.60 -16.86 1.43
C GLU A 73 -4.56 -16.10 2.76
N HIS A 74 -3.49 -16.27 3.51
CA HIS A 74 -3.32 -15.56 4.78
C HIS A 74 -3.30 -14.05 4.58
N VAL A 75 -2.54 -13.59 3.59
CA VAL A 75 -2.43 -12.17 3.27
C VAL A 75 -3.76 -11.64 2.74
N ALA A 76 -4.37 -12.36 1.80
CA ALA A 76 -5.65 -11.96 1.22
C ALA A 76 -6.74 -11.87 2.28
N SER A 77 -6.79 -12.83 3.20
CA SER A 77 -7.75 -12.83 4.30
C SER A 77 -7.52 -11.65 5.24
N ALA A 78 -6.26 -11.34 5.54
CA ALA A 78 -5.94 -10.21 6.41
C ALA A 78 -6.40 -8.88 5.79
N ILE A 79 -6.19 -8.73 4.49
CA ILE A 79 -6.64 -7.52 3.78
C ILE A 79 -8.16 -7.47 3.77
N ALA A 80 -8.82 -8.58 3.46
CA ALA A 80 -10.28 -8.64 3.43
C ALA A 80 -10.89 -8.30 4.77
N GLU A 81 -10.34 -8.83 5.85
CA GLU A 81 -10.80 -8.54 7.20
C GLU A 81 -10.62 -7.07 7.56
N PHE A 82 -9.50 -6.50 7.16
CA PHE A 82 -9.25 -5.09 7.40
C PHE A 82 -10.26 -4.21 6.66
N LEU A 83 -10.49 -4.50 5.38
CA LEU A 83 -11.45 -3.73 4.57
C LEU A 83 -12.86 -3.85 5.13
N ASP A 84 -13.23 -5.03 5.60
CA ASP A 84 -14.52 -5.28 6.20
C ASP A 84 -14.67 -4.49 7.52
N SER A 85 -13.62 -4.47 8.32
CA SER A 85 -13.58 -3.72 9.58
C SER A 85 -13.78 -2.22 9.32
N VAL A 86 -13.11 -1.66 8.34
CA VAL A 86 -13.24 -0.24 7.98
C VAL A 86 -14.65 0.05 7.50
N ARG A 87 -15.21 -0.80 6.65
CA ARG A 87 -16.57 -0.63 6.13
C ARG A 87 -17.61 -0.69 7.24
N THR A 88 -17.48 -1.68 8.12
CA THR A 88 -18.39 -1.84 9.25
C THR A 88 -18.30 -0.63 10.18
N HIS A 89 -17.12 -0.15 10.45
CA HIS A 89 -16.90 1.01 11.30
C HIS A 89 -17.55 2.26 10.71
N ARG A 90 -17.48 2.43 9.40
CA ARG A 90 -18.10 3.54 8.69
C ARG A 90 -19.63 3.45 8.72
N SER A 91 -20.16 2.23 8.60
CA SER A 91 -21.60 1.98 8.52
C SER A 91 -22.26 1.98 9.88
N GLY A 92 -21.52 1.80 10.95
CA GLY A 92 -22.03 1.65 12.29
C GLY A 92 -22.37 2.94 13.02
N ILE A 93 -22.48 4.01 12.28
CA ILE A 93 -22.79 5.32 12.89
C ILE A 93 -24.27 5.47 13.17
#